data_37c6962365b631f3ae938fcb1a6df1ec
#
_entry.id   37c6962365b631f3ae938fcb1a6df1ec
#
_cell.length_a   1.000
_cell.length_b   1.000
_cell.length_c   1.000
_cell.angle_alpha   90.00
_cell.angle_beta   90.00
_cell.angle_gamma   90.00
#
_symmetry.space_group_name_H-M   'P 1'
#
loop_
_entity.id
_entity.type
_entity.pdbx_description
1 polymer ?
#
loop_
_entity_poly.entity_id
_entity_poly.type
_entity_poly.pdbx_seq_one_letter_code
_entity_poly.pdbx_strand_id
1 'polypeptide(L)'
;MKKIIAGIMMSLLVAITAFAQDASTTNDKTKKGAAIGGIAGAIVGAVIGNNRGHHSSKRGAVVGGVAGAAAGAVVGHMIDKQERELRQIEGVNVQRTANDELNVTVRNEVLFDFNSAALRSSSRSSLREMANVFERYPDTTLRVEGHTDSIGSASYNERLSERRASSVANYLENLGVRGSRIDSIGFGKSQPRASNNTASGRQLNRRVEIHVKATQG
;
A
#
# COMPACT_ATOMS: atom_id res chain seq x y z
N MET A 1 -4.80 -37.82 -37.20
CA MET A 1 -5.23 -36.78 -36.24
C MET A 1 -4.40 -36.70 -34.95
N LYS A 2 -3.58 -37.73 -34.57
CA LYS A 2 -2.75 -37.70 -33.35
C LYS A 2 -1.44 -36.92 -33.43
N LYS A 3 -0.92 -36.61 -34.62
CA LYS A 3 0.40 -35.93 -34.81
C LYS A 3 0.33 -34.40 -34.82
N ILE A 4 -0.82 -33.79 -35.04
CA ILE A 4 -0.99 -32.33 -35.09
C ILE A 4 -1.13 -31.73 -33.69
N ILE A 5 -1.62 -32.51 -32.71
CA ILE A 5 -1.81 -32.05 -31.32
C ILE A 5 -0.46 -31.94 -30.57
N ALA A 6 0.53 -32.78 -30.93
CA ALA A 6 1.85 -32.73 -30.31
C ALA A 6 2.68 -31.48 -30.70
N GLY A 7 2.50 -30.95 -31.90
CA GLY A 7 3.22 -29.78 -32.39
C GLY A 7 2.74 -28.46 -31.73
N ILE A 8 1.44 -28.34 -31.39
CA ILE A 8 0.87 -27.14 -30.76
C ILE A 8 1.26 -27.07 -29.28
N MET A 9 1.40 -28.22 -28.60
CA MET A 9 1.86 -28.26 -27.22
C MET A 9 3.33 -27.84 -27.05
N MET A 10 4.18 -28.16 -28.03
CA MET A 10 5.62 -27.86 -27.98
C MET A 10 5.91 -26.36 -28.26
N SER A 11 5.13 -25.72 -29.14
CA SER A 11 5.26 -24.29 -29.41
C SER A 11 4.77 -23.41 -28.24
N LEU A 12 3.78 -23.89 -27.48
CA LEU A 12 3.30 -23.15 -26.29
C LEU A 12 4.29 -23.23 -25.11
N LEU A 13 5.02 -24.33 -24.98
CA LEU A 13 6.03 -24.53 -23.92
C LEU A 13 7.26 -23.63 -24.15
N VAL A 14 7.67 -23.42 -25.41
CA VAL A 14 8.81 -22.54 -25.76
C VAL A 14 8.49 -21.07 -25.51
N ALA A 15 7.25 -20.63 -25.72
CA ALA A 15 6.84 -19.27 -25.43
C ALA A 15 6.84 -18.94 -23.91
N ILE A 16 6.54 -19.94 -23.06
CA ILE A 16 6.55 -19.75 -21.61
C ILE A 16 7.98 -19.66 -21.06
N THR A 17 8.95 -20.38 -21.64
CA THR A 17 10.35 -20.30 -21.23
C THR A 17 11.03 -19.00 -21.66
N ALA A 18 10.67 -18.43 -22.80
CA ALA A 18 11.18 -17.12 -23.26
C ALA A 18 10.71 -15.97 -22.36
N PHE A 19 9.46 -16.01 -21.88
CA PHE A 19 8.93 -14.99 -20.97
C PHE A 19 9.56 -15.07 -19.56
N ALA A 20 9.95 -16.26 -19.12
CA ALA A 20 10.60 -16.45 -17.81
C ALA A 20 12.06 -15.96 -17.81
N GLN A 21 12.75 -15.94 -18.94
CA GLN A 21 14.12 -15.46 -19.04
C GLN A 21 14.24 -13.94 -19.06
N ASP A 22 13.24 -13.22 -19.62
CA ASP A 22 13.25 -11.76 -19.64
C ASP A 22 12.88 -11.12 -18.28
N ALA A 23 12.25 -11.89 -17.38
CA ALA A 23 11.94 -11.47 -16.00
C ALA A 23 13.19 -11.39 -15.10
N SER A 24 14.38 -11.82 -15.56
CA SER A 24 15.60 -11.84 -14.74
C SER A 24 16.25 -10.48 -14.52
N THR A 25 15.81 -9.45 -15.23
CA THR A 25 16.31 -8.05 -15.11
C THR A 25 15.42 -7.11 -14.31
N THR A 26 14.28 -7.59 -13.83
CA THR A 26 13.36 -6.78 -13.02
C THR A 26 13.81 -6.67 -11.56
N ASN A 27 13.58 -5.50 -10.95
CA ASN A 27 13.81 -5.20 -9.56
C ASN A 27 13.15 -6.26 -8.63
N ASP A 28 13.79 -6.61 -7.51
CA ASP A 28 13.31 -7.62 -6.55
C ASP A 28 11.89 -7.40 -6.05
N LYS A 29 11.46 -6.15 -5.92
CA LYS A 29 10.12 -5.79 -5.47
C LYS A 29 9.05 -6.12 -6.52
N THR A 30 9.36 -5.87 -7.80
CA THR A 30 8.49 -6.22 -8.92
C THR A 30 8.38 -7.74 -9.10
N LYS A 31 9.48 -8.49 -8.87
CA LYS A 31 9.46 -9.96 -8.87
C LYS A 31 8.56 -10.52 -7.77
N LYS A 32 8.58 -9.93 -6.56
CA LYS A 32 7.69 -10.34 -5.46
C LYS A 32 6.23 -10.05 -5.79
N GLY A 33 5.92 -8.87 -6.36
CA GLY A 33 4.57 -8.53 -6.80
C GLY A 33 4.03 -9.48 -7.86
N ALA A 34 4.85 -9.79 -8.87
CA ALA A 34 4.50 -10.74 -9.94
C ALA A 34 4.29 -12.16 -9.40
N ALA A 35 5.12 -12.62 -8.45
CA ALA A 35 4.97 -13.94 -7.84
C ALA A 35 3.66 -14.05 -7.04
N ILE A 36 3.33 -13.05 -6.22
CA ILE A 36 2.11 -13.06 -5.41
C ILE A 36 0.87 -12.93 -6.30
N GLY A 37 0.87 -12.02 -7.28
CA GLY A 37 -0.20 -11.90 -8.25
C GLY A 37 -0.42 -13.17 -9.07
N GLY A 38 0.67 -13.82 -9.47
CA GLY A 38 0.63 -15.10 -10.19
C GLY A 38 -0.01 -16.23 -9.38
N ILE A 39 0.34 -16.34 -8.09
CA ILE A 39 -0.25 -17.37 -7.20
C ILE A 39 -1.74 -17.07 -6.97
N ALA A 40 -2.10 -15.83 -6.64
CA ALA A 40 -3.49 -15.45 -6.44
C ALA A 40 -4.34 -15.66 -7.69
N GLY A 41 -3.85 -15.24 -8.86
CA GLY A 41 -4.54 -15.44 -10.14
C GLY A 41 -4.68 -16.91 -10.52
N ALA A 42 -3.67 -17.75 -10.22
CA ALA A 42 -3.74 -19.19 -10.45
C ALA A 42 -4.82 -19.87 -9.60
N ILE A 43 -4.96 -19.48 -8.33
CA ILE A 43 -6.00 -20.01 -7.43
C ILE A 43 -7.39 -19.63 -7.94
N VAL A 44 -7.63 -18.34 -8.25
CA VAL A 44 -8.92 -17.86 -8.77
C VAL A 44 -9.24 -18.51 -10.11
N GLY A 45 -8.26 -18.56 -11.04
CA GLY A 45 -8.44 -19.21 -12.33
C GLY A 45 -8.74 -20.70 -12.22
N ALA A 46 -8.13 -21.42 -11.28
CA ALA A 46 -8.41 -22.83 -11.02
C ALA A 46 -9.85 -23.05 -10.49
N VAL A 47 -10.32 -22.19 -9.59
CA VAL A 47 -11.69 -22.24 -9.04
C VAL A 47 -12.73 -22.00 -10.15
N ILE A 48 -12.55 -20.96 -10.96
CA ILE A 48 -13.45 -20.66 -12.09
C ILE A 48 -13.40 -21.77 -13.13
N GLY A 49 -12.20 -22.30 -13.45
CA GLY A 49 -12.02 -23.39 -14.40
C GLY A 49 -12.67 -24.70 -13.95
N ASN A 50 -12.65 -25.00 -12.64
CA ASN A 50 -13.25 -26.21 -12.08
C ASN A 50 -14.79 -26.20 -12.12
N ASN A 51 -15.41 -25.00 -12.06
CA ASN A 51 -16.88 -24.86 -12.09
C ASN A 51 -17.49 -25.05 -13.50
N ARG A 52 -16.66 -25.16 -14.55
CA ARG A 52 -17.07 -25.34 -15.96
C ARG A 52 -16.78 -26.72 -16.54
N GLY A 53 -16.41 -27.70 -15.71
CA GLY A 53 -16.19 -29.10 -16.13
C GLY A 53 -14.77 -29.64 -15.93
N HIS A 54 -14.64 -30.94 -15.76
CA HIS A 54 -13.46 -31.68 -15.25
C HIS A 54 -12.11 -31.46 -15.97
N HIS A 55 -12.07 -30.81 -17.13
CA HIS A 55 -10.82 -30.64 -17.92
C HIS A 55 -10.30 -29.19 -18.01
N SER A 56 -10.97 -28.20 -17.43
CA SER A 56 -10.61 -26.78 -17.59
C SER A 56 -9.81 -26.18 -16.42
N SER A 57 -9.71 -26.87 -15.29
CA SER A 57 -9.06 -26.39 -14.08
C SER A 57 -7.57 -26.02 -14.30
N LYS A 58 -6.79 -26.89 -14.99
CA LYS A 58 -5.39 -26.61 -15.31
C LYS A 58 -5.22 -25.43 -16.26
N ARG A 59 -6.10 -25.27 -17.26
CA ARG A 59 -6.10 -24.11 -18.18
C ARG A 59 -6.49 -22.83 -17.47
N GLY A 60 -7.50 -22.89 -16.59
CA GLY A 60 -7.90 -21.75 -15.78
C GLY A 60 -6.79 -21.28 -14.85
N ALA A 61 -6.05 -22.21 -14.23
CA ALA A 61 -4.93 -21.88 -13.35
C ALA A 61 -3.77 -21.22 -14.11
N VAL A 62 -3.44 -21.69 -15.32
CA VAL A 62 -2.37 -21.11 -16.15
C VAL A 62 -2.77 -19.71 -16.61
N VAL A 63 -3.97 -19.53 -17.17
CA VAL A 63 -4.43 -18.20 -17.64
C VAL A 63 -4.56 -17.22 -16.47
N GLY A 64 -5.13 -17.66 -15.35
CA GLY A 64 -5.25 -16.84 -14.15
C GLY A 64 -3.89 -16.49 -13.54
N GLY A 65 -2.94 -17.44 -13.54
CA GLY A 65 -1.59 -17.21 -13.06
C GLY A 65 -0.83 -16.16 -13.87
N VAL A 66 -0.89 -16.20 -15.19
CA VAL A 66 -0.23 -15.21 -16.07
C VAL A 66 -0.90 -13.83 -15.93
N ALA A 67 -2.23 -13.75 -15.94
CA ALA A 67 -2.94 -12.50 -15.75
C ALA A 67 -2.68 -11.89 -14.36
N GLY A 68 -2.69 -12.71 -13.30
CA GLY A 68 -2.38 -12.27 -11.95
C GLY A 68 -0.93 -11.80 -11.78
N ALA A 69 0.04 -12.47 -12.42
CA ALA A 69 1.44 -12.05 -12.40
C ALA A 69 1.64 -10.71 -13.09
N ALA A 70 0.98 -10.47 -14.23
CA ALA A 70 1.05 -9.21 -14.94
C ALA A 70 0.42 -8.07 -14.12
N ALA A 71 -0.77 -8.29 -13.55
CA ALA A 71 -1.43 -7.31 -12.68
C ALA A 71 -0.59 -6.99 -11.43
N GLY A 72 -0.03 -8.02 -10.77
CA GLY A 72 0.84 -7.85 -9.61
C GLY A 72 2.12 -7.07 -9.92
N ALA A 73 2.70 -7.26 -11.13
CA ALA A 73 3.88 -6.52 -11.56
C ALA A 73 3.56 -5.03 -11.78
N VAL A 74 2.42 -4.71 -12.39
CA VAL A 74 1.97 -3.33 -12.61
C VAL A 74 1.76 -2.62 -11.27
N VAL A 75 1.03 -3.24 -10.35
CA VAL A 75 0.80 -2.71 -8.99
C VAL A 75 2.12 -2.48 -8.27
N GLY A 76 3.02 -3.49 -8.27
CA GLY A 76 4.34 -3.37 -7.65
C GLY A 76 5.14 -2.19 -8.19
N HIS A 77 5.16 -2.00 -9.50
CA HIS A 77 5.88 -0.89 -10.15
C HIS A 77 5.28 0.48 -9.80
N MET A 78 3.94 0.58 -9.75
CA MET A 78 3.24 1.79 -9.33
C MET A 78 3.61 2.17 -7.89
N ILE A 79 3.54 1.22 -6.97
CA ILE A 79 3.91 1.42 -5.56
C ILE A 79 5.40 1.76 -5.41
N ASP A 80 6.30 1.17 -6.22
CA ASP A 80 7.73 1.52 -6.24
C ASP A 80 7.98 2.99 -6.62
N LYS A 81 7.23 3.52 -7.59
CA LYS A 81 7.32 4.92 -7.97
C LYS A 81 6.79 5.83 -6.86
N GLN A 82 5.61 5.53 -6.34
CA GLN A 82 4.99 6.28 -5.26
C GLN A 82 5.88 6.31 -4.00
N GLU A 83 6.50 5.17 -3.62
CA GLU A 83 7.45 5.08 -2.52
C GLU A 83 8.64 6.01 -2.71
N ARG A 84 9.24 6.02 -3.91
CA ARG A 84 10.40 6.90 -4.20
C ARG A 84 10.06 8.38 -4.08
N GLU A 85 8.89 8.78 -4.59
CA GLU A 85 8.45 10.17 -4.51
C GLU A 85 8.13 10.60 -3.07
N LEU A 86 7.42 9.76 -2.31
CA LEU A 86 7.13 10.03 -0.90
C LEU A 86 8.38 10.11 -0.03
N ARG A 87 9.42 9.32 -0.33
CA ARG A 87 10.69 9.36 0.40
C ARG A 87 11.51 10.65 0.21
N GLN A 88 11.21 11.43 -0.82
CA GLN A 88 11.87 12.72 -1.08
C GLN A 88 11.29 13.85 -0.24
N ILE A 89 10.13 13.65 0.40
CA ILE A 89 9.44 14.68 1.17
C ILE A 89 10.08 14.79 2.56
N GLU A 90 10.47 16.00 2.93
CA GLU A 90 11.10 16.28 4.22
C GLU A 90 10.16 15.97 5.41
N GLY A 91 10.70 15.35 6.45
CA GLY A 91 9.96 15.02 7.68
C GLY A 91 9.07 13.78 7.57
N VAL A 92 9.10 13.09 6.44
CA VAL A 92 8.31 11.88 6.17
C VAL A 92 9.18 10.64 6.22
N ASN A 93 8.72 9.60 6.91
CA ASN A 93 9.34 8.27 6.90
C ASN A 93 8.43 7.29 6.17
N VAL A 94 8.95 6.62 5.14
CA VAL A 94 8.19 5.68 4.32
C VAL A 94 8.74 4.28 4.48
N GLN A 95 7.88 3.36 4.86
CA GLN A 95 8.17 1.93 4.98
C GLN A 95 7.20 1.14 4.11
N ARG A 96 7.72 0.17 3.36
CA ARG A 96 6.89 -0.78 2.64
C ARG A 96 6.47 -1.89 3.60
N THR A 97 5.17 -2.09 3.77
CA THR A 97 4.58 -3.13 4.63
C THR A 97 4.18 -4.37 3.84
N ALA A 98 3.73 -4.18 2.58
CA ALA A 98 3.43 -5.26 1.64
C ALA A 98 3.80 -4.85 0.21
N ASN A 99 3.63 -5.75 -0.77
CA ASN A 99 3.92 -5.42 -2.17
C ASN A 99 3.02 -4.32 -2.74
N ASP A 100 1.83 -4.21 -2.21
CA ASP A 100 0.77 -3.27 -2.58
C ASP A 100 0.50 -2.20 -1.51
N GLU A 101 1.37 -2.12 -0.46
CA GLU A 101 1.10 -1.24 0.67
C GLU A 101 2.35 -0.52 1.19
N LEU A 102 2.19 0.78 1.46
CA LEU A 102 3.18 1.62 2.13
C LEU A 102 2.62 2.15 3.45
N ASN A 103 3.47 2.28 4.46
CA ASN A 103 3.20 3.06 5.67
C ASN A 103 4.05 4.34 5.64
N VAL A 104 3.37 5.47 5.64
CA VAL A 104 3.96 6.82 5.64
C VAL A 104 3.79 7.40 7.02
N THR A 105 4.87 7.55 7.77
CA THR A 105 4.85 8.05 9.15
C THR A 105 5.34 9.49 9.22
N VAL A 106 4.57 10.36 9.87
CA VAL A 106 4.98 11.74 10.22
C VAL A 106 4.86 11.94 11.72
N ARG A 107 5.91 12.49 12.35
CA ARG A 107 5.89 12.78 13.79
C ARG A 107 4.93 13.94 14.09
N ASN A 108 4.23 13.84 15.23
CA ASN A 108 3.27 14.88 15.62
C ASN A 108 3.90 16.26 15.83
N GLU A 109 5.13 16.32 16.30
CA GLU A 109 5.85 17.60 16.50
C GLU A 109 6.14 18.34 15.17
N VAL A 110 6.16 17.60 14.06
CA VAL A 110 6.24 18.19 12.72
C VAL A 110 4.89 18.76 12.29
N LEU A 111 3.80 18.05 12.60
CA LEU A 111 2.44 18.36 12.13
C LEU A 111 1.71 19.38 13.02
N PHE A 112 1.87 19.30 14.34
CA PHE A 112 1.02 20.00 15.32
C PHE A 112 1.85 20.67 16.42
N ASP A 113 1.31 21.72 16.99
CA ASP A 113 1.80 22.27 18.25
C ASP A 113 1.41 21.35 19.42
N PHE A 114 2.06 21.58 20.57
CA PHE A 114 1.78 20.81 21.77
C PHE A 114 0.28 20.88 22.12
N ASN A 115 -0.30 19.72 22.40
CA ASN A 115 -1.71 19.58 22.77
C ASN A 115 -2.71 20.11 21.71
N SER A 116 -2.31 20.26 20.47
CA SER A 116 -3.10 20.77 19.37
C SER A 116 -3.39 19.70 18.30
N ALA A 117 -4.47 19.90 17.56
CA ALA A 117 -4.77 19.19 16.31
C ALA A 117 -4.79 20.18 15.12
N ALA A 118 -4.49 21.46 15.35
CA ALA A 118 -4.34 22.42 14.26
C ALA A 118 -3.00 22.22 13.58
N LEU A 119 -3.00 22.07 12.25
CA LEU A 119 -1.79 21.88 11.45
C LEU A 119 -0.92 23.14 11.47
N ARG A 120 0.36 22.94 11.76
CA ARG A 120 1.37 23.99 11.70
C ARG A 120 1.55 24.49 10.27
N SER A 121 1.84 25.79 10.11
CA SER A 121 2.14 26.37 8.80
C SER A 121 3.34 25.67 8.12
N SER A 122 4.36 25.30 8.91
CA SER A 122 5.56 24.58 8.44
C SER A 122 5.28 23.17 7.91
N SER A 123 4.22 22.48 8.38
CA SER A 123 3.86 21.15 7.89
C SER A 123 3.04 21.16 6.59
N ARG A 124 2.49 22.30 6.23
CA ARG A 124 1.61 22.42 5.06
C ARG A 124 2.33 22.17 3.73
N SER A 125 3.63 22.48 3.64
CA SER A 125 4.44 22.17 2.45
C SER A 125 4.56 20.66 2.24
N SER A 126 5.02 19.93 3.25
CA SER A 126 5.16 18.47 3.17
C SER A 126 3.82 17.77 2.92
N LEU A 127 2.74 18.23 3.55
CA LEU A 127 1.39 17.70 3.29
C LEU A 127 0.90 17.99 1.86
N ARG A 128 1.25 19.15 1.28
CA ARG A 128 0.94 19.47 -0.11
C ARG A 128 1.73 18.58 -1.07
N GLU A 129 3.00 18.36 -0.80
CA GLU A 129 3.81 17.44 -1.60
C GLU A 129 3.26 16.01 -1.54
N MET A 130 2.85 15.53 -0.35
CA MET A 130 2.18 14.23 -0.22
C MET A 130 0.85 14.19 -1.00
N ALA A 131 0.02 15.23 -0.92
CA ALA A 131 -1.23 15.30 -1.68
C ALA A 131 -0.98 15.20 -3.18
N ASN A 132 0.00 15.94 -3.70
CA ASN A 132 0.40 15.88 -5.12
C ASN A 132 0.83 14.45 -5.53
N VAL A 133 1.54 13.73 -4.65
CA VAL A 133 1.87 12.33 -4.90
C VAL A 133 0.61 11.47 -4.91
N PHE A 134 -0.28 11.61 -3.92
CA PHE A 134 -1.52 10.81 -3.85
C PHE A 134 -2.48 11.07 -5.02
N GLU A 135 -2.50 12.30 -5.56
CA GLU A 135 -3.28 12.62 -6.75
C GLU A 135 -2.73 11.95 -8.02
N ARG A 136 -1.40 11.86 -8.17
CA ARG A 136 -0.77 11.16 -9.30
C ARG A 136 -1.00 9.65 -9.30
N TYR A 137 -1.32 9.07 -8.13
CA TYR A 137 -1.59 7.64 -7.96
C TYR A 137 -3.03 7.42 -7.46
N PRO A 138 -4.05 7.65 -8.33
CA PRO A 138 -5.46 7.62 -7.92
C PRO A 138 -5.96 6.23 -7.53
N ASP A 139 -5.29 5.17 -7.97
CA ASP A 139 -5.65 3.78 -7.71
C ASP A 139 -5.08 3.27 -6.37
N THR A 140 -5.06 4.16 -5.35
CA THR A 140 -4.70 3.81 -3.97
C THR A 140 -5.74 4.37 -3.00
N THR A 141 -5.97 3.65 -1.90
CA THR A 141 -6.71 4.13 -0.73
C THR A 141 -5.75 4.58 0.36
N LEU A 142 -6.19 5.51 1.18
CA LEU A 142 -5.42 6.10 2.26
C LEU A 142 -6.18 5.90 3.58
N ARG A 143 -5.52 5.29 4.57
CA ARG A 143 -6.02 5.30 5.94
C ARG A 143 -5.07 6.14 6.79
N VAL A 144 -5.60 7.21 7.36
CA VAL A 144 -4.87 8.14 8.23
C VAL A 144 -5.10 7.75 9.68
N GLU A 145 -4.05 7.34 10.37
CA GLU A 145 -4.11 6.85 11.75
C GLU A 145 -3.40 7.83 12.69
N GLY A 146 -4.11 8.27 13.74
CA GLY A 146 -3.56 9.12 14.79
C GLY A 146 -3.14 8.31 16.00
N HIS A 147 -1.95 8.61 16.53
CA HIS A 147 -1.41 7.94 17.73
C HIS A 147 -0.88 8.96 18.75
N THR A 148 -0.95 8.60 20.03
CA THR A 148 -0.38 9.36 21.14
C THR A 148 0.60 8.52 21.95
N ASP A 149 1.30 9.15 22.87
CA ASP A 149 2.01 8.45 23.93
C ASP A 149 1.05 8.06 25.07
N SER A 150 1.60 7.48 26.14
CA SER A 150 0.81 7.03 27.30
C SER A 150 0.36 8.11 28.26
N ILE A 151 0.80 9.38 28.09
CA ILE A 151 0.50 10.46 29.04
C ILE A 151 -0.95 10.92 28.85
N GLY A 152 -1.69 11.00 29.97
CA GLY A 152 -3.09 11.38 29.98
C GLY A 152 -4.07 10.20 30.01
N SER A 153 -5.37 10.51 30.11
CA SER A 153 -6.42 9.50 30.12
C SER A 153 -6.60 8.83 28.74
N ALA A 154 -7.13 7.60 28.71
CA ALA A 154 -7.40 6.91 27.45
C ALA A 154 -8.37 7.70 26.57
N SER A 155 -9.46 8.17 27.15
CA SER A 155 -10.48 8.93 26.41
C SER A 155 -9.98 10.29 25.86
N TYR A 156 -9.07 10.94 26.59
CA TYR A 156 -8.43 12.15 26.08
C TYR A 156 -7.55 11.88 24.86
N ASN A 157 -6.69 10.85 24.98
CA ASN A 157 -5.77 10.46 23.91
C ASN A 157 -6.51 9.97 22.66
N GLU A 158 -7.60 9.22 22.84
CA GLU A 158 -8.49 8.81 21.77
C GLU A 158 -8.99 10.01 20.96
N ARG A 159 -9.68 10.93 21.64
CA ARG A 159 -10.22 12.14 20.98
C ARG A 159 -9.13 13.03 20.36
N LEU A 160 -7.94 13.11 20.98
CA LEU A 160 -6.84 13.91 20.43
C LEU A 160 -6.30 13.30 19.16
N SER A 161 -6.09 11.98 19.17
CA SER A 161 -5.57 11.24 18.00
C SER A 161 -6.56 11.25 16.83
N GLU A 162 -7.86 11.11 17.12
CA GLU A 162 -8.93 11.20 16.13
C GLU A 162 -8.97 12.60 15.47
N ARG A 163 -8.96 13.67 16.27
CA ARG A 163 -8.92 15.04 15.72
C ARG A 163 -7.67 15.28 14.86
N ARG A 164 -6.51 14.72 15.24
CA ARG A 164 -5.28 14.85 14.48
C ARG A 164 -5.34 14.11 13.16
N ALA A 165 -5.83 12.87 13.17
CA ALA A 165 -6.04 12.09 11.95
C ALA A 165 -6.99 12.80 10.98
N SER A 166 -8.13 13.27 11.51
CA SER A 166 -9.12 14.02 10.73
C SER A 166 -8.57 15.35 10.19
N SER A 167 -7.71 16.05 10.94
CA SER A 167 -7.08 17.30 10.44
C SER A 167 -6.17 17.06 9.25
N VAL A 168 -5.41 15.95 9.27
CA VAL A 168 -4.57 15.56 8.12
C VAL A 168 -5.44 15.12 6.94
N ALA A 169 -6.43 14.24 7.17
CA ALA A 169 -7.34 13.74 6.15
C ALA A 169 -8.07 14.89 5.43
N ASN A 170 -8.70 15.79 6.18
CA ASN A 170 -9.40 16.95 5.64
C ASN A 170 -8.46 17.88 4.86
N TYR A 171 -7.21 18.04 5.32
CA TYR A 171 -6.25 18.87 4.61
C TYR A 171 -5.82 18.25 3.27
N LEU A 172 -5.61 16.94 3.21
CA LEU A 172 -5.34 16.22 1.96
C LEU A 172 -6.53 16.31 0.99
N GLU A 173 -7.76 16.19 1.51
CA GLU A 173 -8.99 16.34 0.72
C GLU A 173 -9.13 17.77 0.14
N ASN A 174 -8.87 18.78 0.94
CA ASN A 174 -8.87 20.19 0.50
C ASN A 174 -7.79 20.49 -0.56
N LEU A 175 -6.78 19.65 -0.66
CA LEU A 175 -5.72 19.73 -1.68
C LEU A 175 -6.01 18.88 -2.93
N GLY A 176 -7.20 18.27 -3.06
CA GLY A 176 -7.66 17.57 -4.24
C GLY A 176 -7.71 16.04 -4.13
N VAL A 177 -7.15 15.45 -3.08
CA VAL A 177 -7.27 13.99 -2.89
C VAL A 177 -8.72 13.62 -2.64
N ARG A 178 -9.30 12.74 -3.46
CA ARG A 178 -10.72 12.37 -3.36
C ARG A 178 -11.05 11.79 -1.97
N GLY A 179 -12.01 12.39 -1.24
CA GLY A 179 -12.41 11.99 0.10
C GLY A 179 -12.87 10.54 0.20
N SER A 180 -13.50 9.99 -0.86
CA SER A 180 -13.89 8.57 -0.90
C SER A 180 -12.71 7.57 -0.85
N ARG A 181 -11.48 8.06 -1.01
CA ARG A 181 -10.24 7.27 -0.88
C ARG A 181 -9.61 7.40 0.51
N ILE A 182 -10.09 8.33 1.34
CA ILE A 182 -9.47 8.65 2.62
C ILE A 182 -10.37 8.17 3.75
N ASP A 183 -9.82 7.36 4.64
CA ASP A 183 -10.39 7.01 5.94
C ASP A 183 -9.51 7.57 7.05
N SER A 184 -10.08 7.99 8.18
CA SER A 184 -9.33 8.50 9.31
C SER A 184 -9.81 7.89 10.62
N ILE A 185 -8.83 7.50 11.48
CA ILE A 185 -9.10 6.86 12.76
C ILE A 185 -8.09 7.29 13.83
N GLY A 186 -8.55 7.46 15.07
CA GLY A 186 -7.69 7.67 16.23
C GLY A 186 -7.51 6.40 17.04
N PHE A 187 -6.28 6.03 17.32
CA PHE A 187 -5.95 4.89 18.19
C PHE A 187 -5.51 5.32 19.60
N GLY A 188 -5.47 6.63 19.86
CA GLY A 188 -4.98 7.13 21.14
C GLY A 188 -3.63 6.50 21.50
N LYS A 189 -3.53 5.94 22.72
CA LYS A 189 -2.35 5.26 23.23
C LYS A 189 -2.38 3.73 23.11
N SER A 190 -3.37 3.17 22.42
CA SER A 190 -3.61 1.72 22.39
C SER A 190 -2.62 0.95 21.51
N GLN A 191 -1.96 1.64 20.55
CA GLN A 191 -1.01 1.02 19.61
C GLN A 191 0.37 1.69 19.68
N PRO A 192 1.14 1.44 20.75
CA PRO A 192 2.48 1.99 20.89
C PRO A 192 3.46 1.29 19.93
N ARG A 193 4.29 2.08 19.25
CA ARG A 193 5.38 1.61 18.37
C ARG A 193 6.69 1.39 19.15
N ALA A 194 6.85 2.10 20.27
CA ALA A 194 8.02 2.07 21.11
C ALA A 194 7.63 2.11 22.60
N SER A 195 8.59 1.81 23.47
CA SER A 195 8.35 1.87 24.92
C SER A 195 7.95 3.27 25.38
N ASN A 196 6.87 3.38 26.11
CA ASN A 196 6.42 4.63 26.74
C ASN A 196 7.24 5.03 27.97
N ASN A 197 8.14 4.17 28.47
CA ASN A 197 8.96 4.43 29.65
C ASN A 197 10.06 5.46 29.39
N THR A 198 10.46 5.65 28.13
CA THR A 198 11.49 6.62 27.73
C THR A 198 10.89 7.82 26.99
N ALA A 199 11.53 8.98 27.12
CA ALA A 199 11.12 10.18 26.41
C ALA A 199 11.19 9.98 24.87
N SER A 200 12.23 9.34 24.38
CA SER A 200 12.43 9.02 22.97
C SER A 200 11.36 8.05 22.45
N GLY A 201 11.02 7.02 23.23
CA GLY A 201 9.95 6.09 22.85
C GLY A 201 8.58 6.77 22.82
N ARG A 202 8.26 7.63 23.78
CA ARG A 202 7.04 8.44 23.74
C ARG A 202 6.99 9.36 22.51
N GLN A 203 8.13 9.94 22.11
CA GLN A 203 8.21 10.74 20.90
C GLN A 203 7.89 9.92 19.64
N LEU A 204 8.36 8.69 19.54
CA LEU A 204 8.04 7.78 18.44
C LEU A 204 6.56 7.36 18.43
N ASN A 205 5.92 7.32 19.60
CA ASN A 205 4.49 6.98 19.70
C ASN A 205 3.58 8.14 19.27
N ARG A 206 4.00 9.39 19.49
CA ARG A 206 3.28 10.59 19.01
C ARG A 206 3.49 10.78 17.52
N ARG A 207 2.60 10.19 16.71
CA ARG A 207 2.73 10.17 15.24
C ARG A 207 1.36 10.13 14.55
N VAL A 208 1.38 10.46 13.27
CA VAL A 208 0.33 10.11 12.30
C VAL A 208 0.94 9.12 11.31
N GLU A 209 0.23 8.05 11.04
CA GLU A 209 0.55 7.10 9.99
C GLU A 209 -0.49 7.21 8.86
N ILE A 210 -0.02 7.13 7.61
CA ILE A 210 -0.88 7.06 6.44
C ILE A 210 -0.56 5.75 5.74
N HIS A 211 -1.49 4.80 5.84
CA HIS A 211 -1.43 3.55 5.13
C HIS A 211 -1.95 3.76 3.71
N VAL A 212 -1.07 3.59 2.75
CA VAL A 212 -1.34 3.74 1.32
C VAL A 212 -1.43 2.34 0.73
N LYS A 213 -2.62 1.95 0.29
CA LYS A 213 -2.86 0.61 -0.27
C LYS A 213 -3.39 0.71 -1.69
N ALA A 214 -2.78 -0.05 -2.61
CA ALA A 214 -3.28 -0.14 -3.98
C ALA A 214 -4.67 -0.80 -4.01
N THR A 215 -5.59 -0.20 -4.75
CA THR A 215 -6.88 -0.81 -5.05
C THR A 215 -6.67 -1.81 -6.18
N GLN A 216 -7.14 -3.03 -5.96
CA GLN A 216 -7.23 -4.00 -7.07
C GLN A 216 -8.42 -3.58 -7.93
N GLY A 217 -8.15 -3.12 -9.15
CA GLY A 217 -9.15 -2.87 -10.19
C GLY A 217 -9.81 -4.15 -10.68
#